data_f87754e139bb71dac5501e280b404d3f
#
_entry.id   f87754e139bb71dac5501e280b404d3f
#
_cell.length_a   1.000
_cell.length_b   1.000
_cell.length_c   1.000
_cell.angle_alpha   90.00
_cell.angle_beta   90.00
_cell.angle_gamma   90.00
#
_symmetry.space_group_name_H-M   'P 1'
#
loop_
_entity.id
_entity.type
_entity.pdbx_description
1 polymer ?
#
loop_
_entity_poly.entity_id
_entity_poly.type
_entity_poly.pdbx_seq_one_letter_code
_entity_poly.pdbx_strand_id
1 'polypeptide(L)'
;MASTGLAESSVWNGKIYSNGWRSAEGGVLTVTDKSTGERLGEIGRASVKDVASAALIAHESQSAWAALPGPHRGDIVRKASQLVLEYADEIGAQIVRETGSIRPKGRAEAALTAREILEAAALASQPTGFITASESPGRRSIARRIPVGVVGVITPWNSPFLLAARAVAPALATGNAVLLKPDPQSPVCGGVFFAQLFEAAGLPKGLLHILPGGADVGDALVKDKHVDMISFTGSTKVGRSIGAGAGALLKRVSLELGGNNAFIVLDDADIEAAASAGAWGSFFHQGQICFTAGRHLVHERIAEDYVKALARHSQALKVGNPSTSEVHLGPLINERQAENVDRVVAETVARGARLVTGGTRQGLFFAPTVLSGVAPGMAAFDEEIFGPVAPVTTFRDDVEAVTLANHTEYGLAASILSANLTRAQHIADQLRCGIIHINDQTILHEVYGPIGGHGVSGNGYSYSTLTNAEQFTEWQWITSRETIAPYPF
;
A
#
# COMPACT_ATOMS: atom_id res chain seq x y z
N MET A 1 -31.67 0.16 18.07
CA MET A 1 -31.15 -1.09 17.48
C MET A 1 -29.79 -1.32 18.10
N ALA A 2 -29.53 -2.49 18.69
CA ALA A 2 -28.18 -2.81 19.15
C ALA A 2 -27.25 -2.70 17.95
N SER A 3 -26.18 -1.91 18.05
CA SER A 3 -25.17 -1.78 17.01
C SER A 3 -24.49 -3.16 16.88
N THR A 4 -24.84 -3.88 15.80
CA THR A 4 -24.05 -5.05 15.39
C THR A 4 -22.67 -4.53 15.03
N GLY A 5 -21.59 -5.12 15.60
CA GLY A 5 -20.23 -4.71 15.32
C GLY A 5 -19.87 -4.86 13.83
N LEU A 6 -18.91 -4.07 13.33
CA LEU A 6 -18.44 -4.13 11.93
C LEU A 6 -17.88 -5.51 11.54
N ALA A 7 -17.24 -6.21 12.47
CA ALA A 7 -16.65 -7.53 12.22
C ALA A 7 -17.67 -8.67 12.26
N GLU A 8 -18.95 -8.40 12.55
CA GLU A 8 -19.97 -9.44 12.69
C GLU A 8 -20.21 -10.17 11.36
N SER A 9 -19.89 -11.47 11.36
CA SER A 9 -19.93 -12.29 10.14
C SER A 9 -21.35 -12.49 9.56
N SER A 10 -22.40 -12.31 10.36
CA SER A 10 -23.79 -12.44 9.90
C SER A 10 -24.12 -11.49 8.73
N VAL A 11 -23.46 -10.34 8.64
CA VAL A 11 -23.68 -9.34 7.58
C VAL A 11 -23.09 -9.80 6.25
N TRP A 12 -21.86 -10.33 6.25
CA TRP A 12 -21.05 -10.58 5.05
C TRP A 12 -20.85 -12.08 4.72
N ASN A 13 -21.28 -13.00 5.61
CA ASN A 13 -21.06 -14.43 5.43
C ASN A 13 -21.65 -14.92 4.09
N GLY A 14 -20.81 -15.52 3.26
CA GLY A 14 -21.16 -16.00 1.92
C GLY A 14 -21.48 -14.93 0.88
N LYS A 15 -21.28 -13.65 1.20
CA LYS A 15 -21.72 -12.52 0.35
C LYS A 15 -20.54 -11.69 -0.15
N ILE A 16 -20.77 -11.02 -1.28
CA ILE A 16 -20.02 -9.85 -1.77
C ILE A 16 -20.88 -8.60 -1.57
N TYR A 17 -20.23 -7.41 -1.63
CA TYR A 17 -20.97 -6.15 -1.67
C TYR A 17 -20.95 -5.59 -3.08
N SER A 18 -22.11 -5.55 -3.71
CA SER A 18 -22.27 -4.98 -5.05
C SER A 18 -23.71 -4.52 -5.19
N ASN A 19 -23.94 -3.21 -5.13
CA ASN A 19 -25.27 -2.58 -5.04
C ASN A 19 -26.06 -3.04 -3.79
N GLY A 20 -25.34 -3.33 -2.69
CA GLY A 20 -25.82 -3.96 -1.47
C GLY A 20 -25.22 -5.36 -1.29
N TRP A 21 -25.48 -5.99 -0.14
CA TRP A 21 -24.99 -7.34 0.17
C TRP A 21 -25.75 -8.40 -0.62
N ARG A 22 -25.05 -9.25 -1.37
CA ARG A 22 -25.64 -10.34 -2.17
C ARG A 22 -24.73 -11.57 -2.21
N SER A 23 -25.30 -12.73 -2.47
CA SER A 23 -24.52 -13.95 -2.67
C SER A 23 -23.58 -13.82 -3.86
N ALA A 24 -22.38 -14.38 -3.74
CA ALA A 24 -21.40 -14.45 -4.79
C ALA A 24 -21.62 -15.67 -5.71
N GLU A 25 -21.33 -15.56 -7.00
CA GLU A 25 -21.42 -16.69 -7.92
C GLU A 25 -20.17 -17.60 -7.91
N GLY A 26 -19.04 -17.12 -7.39
CA GLY A 26 -17.76 -17.84 -7.35
C GLY A 26 -17.57 -18.74 -6.12
N GLY A 27 -18.60 -18.92 -5.28
CA GLY A 27 -18.52 -19.69 -4.03
C GLY A 27 -18.09 -18.81 -2.85
N VAL A 28 -17.28 -19.38 -1.94
CA VAL A 28 -16.83 -18.69 -0.71
C VAL A 28 -15.34 -18.81 -0.52
N LEU A 29 -14.79 -17.87 0.28
CA LEU A 29 -13.42 -17.88 0.79
C LEU A 29 -13.47 -17.94 2.31
N THR A 30 -12.70 -18.82 2.91
CA THR A 30 -12.55 -18.89 4.36
C THR A 30 -11.66 -17.76 4.84
N VAL A 31 -12.15 -17.01 5.84
CA VAL A 31 -11.37 -16.01 6.56
C VAL A 31 -10.78 -16.67 7.80
N THR A 32 -9.48 -16.55 8.02
CA THR A 32 -8.75 -17.21 9.11
C THR A 32 -7.93 -16.26 9.94
N ASP A 33 -7.84 -16.53 11.24
CA ASP A 33 -6.85 -15.93 12.14
C ASP A 33 -5.46 -16.50 11.80
N LYS A 34 -4.51 -15.61 11.47
CA LYS A 34 -3.17 -16.02 11.03
C LYS A 34 -2.31 -16.61 12.13
N SER A 35 -2.61 -16.30 13.39
CA SER A 35 -1.86 -16.82 14.54
C SER A 35 -2.27 -18.23 14.95
N THR A 36 -3.53 -18.60 14.72
CA THR A 36 -4.10 -19.87 15.21
C THR A 36 -4.59 -20.77 14.09
N GLY A 37 -4.85 -20.24 12.90
CA GLY A 37 -5.55 -20.95 11.83
C GLY A 37 -7.07 -21.07 12.05
N GLU A 38 -7.61 -20.50 13.13
CA GLU A 38 -9.03 -20.54 13.44
C GLU A 38 -9.85 -19.86 12.34
N ARG A 39 -10.97 -20.46 11.98
CA ARG A 39 -11.94 -19.91 11.03
C ARG A 39 -12.71 -18.76 11.69
N LEU A 40 -12.63 -17.56 11.10
CA LEU A 40 -13.35 -16.36 11.52
C LEU A 40 -14.70 -16.20 10.82
N GLY A 41 -14.86 -16.79 9.65
CA GLY A 41 -16.05 -16.74 8.83
C GLY A 41 -15.79 -17.17 7.40
N GLU A 42 -16.77 -16.96 6.54
CA GLU A 42 -16.66 -17.16 5.09
C GLU A 42 -17.17 -15.91 4.38
N ILE A 43 -16.39 -15.39 3.43
CA ILE A 43 -16.83 -14.29 2.56
C ILE A 43 -17.16 -14.84 1.18
N GLY A 44 -18.09 -14.22 0.47
CA GLY A 44 -18.37 -14.59 -0.90
C GLY A 44 -17.16 -14.37 -1.80
N ARG A 45 -16.82 -15.36 -2.63
CA ARG A 45 -15.81 -15.25 -3.67
C ARG A 45 -16.46 -14.73 -4.95
N ALA A 46 -16.04 -13.56 -5.42
CA ALA A 46 -16.52 -13.03 -6.68
C ALA A 46 -16.14 -13.94 -7.86
N SER A 47 -16.99 -14.00 -8.87
CA SER A 47 -16.75 -14.59 -10.17
C SER A 47 -16.42 -13.52 -11.21
N VAL A 48 -15.96 -13.92 -12.39
CA VAL A 48 -15.80 -13.02 -13.55
C VAL A 48 -17.13 -12.34 -13.92
N LYS A 49 -18.26 -13.04 -13.76
CA LYS A 49 -19.61 -12.46 -14.00
C LYS A 49 -19.98 -11.44 -12.95
N ASP A 50 -19.61 -11.67 -11.67
CA ASP A 50 -19.80 -10.67 -10.62
C ASP A 50 -19.03 -9.38 -10.92
N VAL A 51 -17.79 -9.49 -11.43
CA VAL A 51 -17.00 -8.35 -11.86
C VAL A 51 -17.69 -7.59 -12.98
N ALA A 52 -18.11 -8.27 -14.04
CA ALA A 52 -18.77 -7.64 -15.17
C ALA A 52 -20.09 -6.92 -14.78
N SER A 53 -20.88 -7.57 -13.92
CA SER A 53 -22.11 -6.95 -13.39
C SER A 53 -21.81 -5.72 -12.52
N ALA A 54 -20.81 -5.80 -11.64
CA ALA A 54 -20.40 -4.69 -10.79
C ALA A 54 -19.85 -3.51 -11.61
N ALA A 55 -19.03 -3.79 -12.63
CA ALA A 55 -18.48 -2.77 -13.52
C ALA A 55 -19.56 -2.03 -14.32
N LEU A 56 -20.57 -2.75 -14.83
CA LEU A 56 -21.69 -2.13 -15.50
C LEU A 56 -22.50 -1.23 -14.56
N ILE A 57 -22.83 -1.73 -13.35
CA ILE A 57 -23.59 -0.94 -12.35
C ILE A 57 -22.79 0.31 -11.95
N ALA A 58 -21.47 0.18 -11.73
CA ALA A 58 -20.59 1.30 -11.41
C ALA A 58 -20.58 2.35 -12.52
N HIS A 59 -20.46 1.91 -13.77
CA HIS A 59 -20.47 2.79 -14.95
C HIS A 59 -21.80 3.57 -15.06
N GLU A 60 -22.93 2.90 -14.88
CA GLU A 60 -24.25 3.54 -14.92
C GLU A 60 -24.49 4.53 -13.77
N SER A 61 -23.91 4.25 -12.58
CA SER A 61 -24.12 5.07 -11.37
C SER A 61 -23.16 6.27 -11.28
N GLN A 62 -22.00 6.19 -11.91
CA GLN A 62 -20.90 7.13 -11.74
C GLN A 62 -21.24 8.57 -12.18
N SER A 63 -21.96 8.75 -13.29
CA SER A 63 -22.28 10.07 -13.84
C SER A 63 -23.14 10.90 -12.88
N ALA A 64 -24.12 10.27 -12.22
CA ALA A 64 -24.97 10.95 -11.22
C ALA A 64 -24.15 11.36 -9.99
N TRP A 65 -23.20 10.54 -9.56
CA TRP A 65 -22.28 10.86 -8.48
C TRP A 65 -21.34 12.01 -8.83
N ALA A 66 -20.76 12.00 -10.02
CA ALA A 66 -19.88 13.06 -10.53
C ALA A 66 -20.60 14.41 -10.64
N ALA A 67 -21.90 14.40 -10.94
CA ALA A 67 -22.73 15.59 -11.07
C ALA A 67 -23.09 16.24 -9.72
N LEU A 68 -22.97 15.52 -8.59
CA LEU A 68 -23.19 16.12 -7.29
C LEU A 68 -22.14 17.19 -6.99
N PRO A 69 -22.51 18.27 -6.29
CA PRO A 69 -21.55 19.26 -5.82
C PRO A 69 -20.42 18.58 -5.02
N GLY A 70 -19.17 18.98 -5.30
CA GLY A 70 -17.98 18.41 -4.63
C GLY A 70 -18.11 18.37 -3.10
N PRO A 71 -18.51 19.46 -2.41
CA PRO A 71 -18.67 19.44 -0.96
C PRO A 71 -19.60 18.34 -0.44
N HIS A 72 -20.68 18.01 -1.16
CA HIS A 72 -21.60 16.92 -0.75
C HIS A 72 -20.93 15.56 -0.82
N ARG A 73 -20.08 15.31 -1.83
CA ARG A 73 -19.26 14.09 -1.90
C ARG A 73 -18.25 14.05 -0.75
N GLY A 74 -17.60 15.21 -0.49
CA GLY A 74 -16.65 15.38 0.60
C GLY A 74 -17.25 15.10 1.98
N ASP A 75 -18.51 15.49 2.22
CA ASP A 75 -19.20 15.25 3.50
C ASP A 75 -19.41 13.74 3.76
N ILE A 76 -19.77 12.97 2.73
CA ILE A 76 -19.91 11.51 2.84
C ILE A 76 -18.56 10.86 3.15
N VAL A 77 -17.49 11.25 2.42
CA VAL A 77 -16.15 10.71 2.65
C VAL A 77 -15.64 11.10 4.05
N ARG A 78 -15.87 12.33 4.49
CA ARG A 78 -15.51 12.80 5.85
C ARG A 78 -16.24 12.01 6.93
N LYS A 79 -17.52 11.72 6.73
CA LYS A 79 -18.28 10.90 7.67
C LYS A 79 -17.74 9.46 7.75
N ALA A 80 -17.30 8.89 6.63
CA ALA A 80 -16.62 7.59 6.65
C ALA A 80 -15.36 7.62 7.51
N SER A 81 -14.52 8.68 7.43
CA SER A 81 -13.36 8.87 8.30
C SER A 81 -13.73 8.92 9.78
N GLN A 82 -14.82 9.62 10.15
CA GLN A 82 -15.30 9.69 11.53
C GLN A 82 -15.74 8.31 12.04
N LEU A 83 -16.43 7.53 11.22
CA LEU A 83 -16.82 6.17 11.54
C LEU A 83 -15.61 5.24 11.73
N VAL A 84 -14.53 5.41 10.95
CA VAL A 84 -13.28 4.66 11.20
C VAL A 84 -12.75 4.92 12.61
N LEU A 85 -12.77 6.17 13.08
CA LEU A 85 -12.31 6.50 14.45
C LEU A 85 -13.26 5.93 15.51
N GLU A 86 -14.56 5.94 15.28
CA GLU A 86 -15.55 5.36 16.18
C GLU A 86 -15.35 3.85 16.37
N TYR A 87 -15.01 3.12 15.29
CA TYR A 87 -14.80 1.68 15.30
C TYR A 87 -13.32 1.27 15.31
N ALA A 88 -12.39 2.17 15.67
CA ALA A 88 -10.94 1.94 15.53
C ALA A 88 -10.43 0.72 16.28
N ASP A 89 -10.95 0.44 17.47
CA ASP A 89 -10.54 -0.72 18.27
C ASP A 89 -11.01 -2.04 17.64
N GLU A 90 -12.23 -2.09 17.11
CA GLU A 90 -12.77 -3.26 16.42
C GLU A 90 -12.03 -3.53 15.10
N ILE A 91 -11.81 -2.49 14.30
CA ILE A 91 -11.02 -2.53 13.06
C ILE A 91 -9.60 -3.02 13.38
N GLY A 92 -8.96 -2.42 14.39
CA GLY A 92 -7.61 -2.79 14.82
C GLY A 92 -7.51 -4.25 15.26
N ALA A 93 -8.48 -4.75 16.01
CA ALA A 93 -8.54 -6.15 16.44
C ALA A 93 -8.67 -7.13 15.26
N GLN A 94 -9.50 -6.78 14.27
CA GLN A 94 -9.66 -7.62 13.08
C GLN A 94 -8.39 -7.60 12.21
N ILE A 95 -7.72 -6.45 12.06
CA ILE A 95 -6.42 -6.36 11.37
C ILE A 95 -5.41 -7.31 12.02
N VAL A 96 -5.34 -7.35 13.36
CA VAL A 96 -4.46 -8.29 14.08
C VAL A 96 -4.75 -9.74 13.68
N ARG A 97 -6.00 -10.14 13.64
CA ARG A 97 -6.41 -11.51 13.32
C ARG A 97 -6.11 -11.89 11.85
N GLU A 98 -6.45 -11.03 10.90
CA GLU A 98 -6.30 -11.33 9.47
C GLU A 98 -4.87 -11.18 8.94
N THR A 99 -4.02 -10.36 9.59
CA THR A 99 -2.66 -10.08 9.11
C THR A 99 -1.55 -10.63 9.99
N GLY A 100 -1.89 -11.11 11.20
CA GLY A 100 -0.91 -11.50 12.20
C GLY A 100 -0.13 -10.32 12.81
N SER A 101 -0.55 -9.08 12.58
CA SER A 101 0.14 -7.90 13.11
C SER A 101 -0.07 -7.74 14.62
N ILE A 102 0.82 -7.00 15.26
CA ILE A 102 0.68 -6.67 16.69
C ILE A 102 -0.44 -5.63 16.91
N ARG A 103 -1.02 -5.61 18.11
CA ARG A 103 -2.12 -4.69 18.47
C ARG A 103 -1.80 -3.21 18.22
N PRO A 104 -0.60 -2.69 18.59
CA PRO A 104 -0.24 -1.30 18.27
C PRO A 104 -0.30 -1.00 16.77
N LYS A 105 0.14 -1.92 15.90
CA LYS A 105 0.07 -1.74 14.44
C LYS A 105 -1.38 -1.72 13.95
N GLY A 106 -2.24 -2.61 14.44
CA GLY A 106 -3.66 -2.61 14.06
C GLY A 106 -4.35 -1.29 14.39
N ARG A 107 -4.11 -0.73 15.58
CA ARG A 107 -4.63 0.58 16.00
C ARG A 107 -4.05 1.73 15.17
N ALA A 108 -2.74 1.71 14.94
CA ALA A 108 -2.06 2.72 14.12
C ALA A 108 -2.58 2.73 12.69
N GLU A 109 -2.82 1.54 12.09
CA GLU A 109 -3.37 1.43 10.75
C GLU A 109 -4.79 2.01 10.67
N ALA A 110 -5.67 1.72 11.63
CA ALA A 110 -7.00 2.31 11.68
C ALA A 110 -6.94 3.85 11.78
N ALA A 111 -6.12 4.39 12.68
CA ALA A 111 -5.96 5.83 12.85
C ALA A 111 -5.39 6.52 11.60
N LEU A 112 -4.39 5.90 10.97
CA LEU A 112 -3.78 6.43 9.74
C LEU A 112 -4.76 6.37 8.57
N THR A 113 -5.55 5.29 8.46
CA THR A 113 -6.61 5.16 7.47
C THR A 113 -7.68 6.26 7.62
N ALA A 114 -8.07 6.58 8.85
CA ALA A 114 -9.00 7.69 9.08
C ALA A 114 -8.44 9.02 8.57
N ARG A 115 -7.14 9.28 8.73
CA ARG A 115 -6.47 10.48 8.19
C ARG A 115 -6.45 10.47 6.67
N GLU A 116 -6.10 9.34 6.03
CA GLU A 116 -6.13 9.21 4.56
C GLU A 116 -7.52 9.53 4.00
N ILE A 117 -8.58 8.98 4.61
CA ILE A 117 -9.95 9.25 4.18
C ILE A 117 -10.33 10.72 4.41
N LEU A 118 -9.90 11.32 5.54
CA LEU A 118 -10.16 12.72 5.85
C LEU A 118 -9.51 13.67 4.84
N GLU A 119 -8.24 13.43 4.51
CA GLU A 119 -7.51 14.22 3.52
C GLU A 119 -8.11 14.05 2.11
N ALA A 120 -8.52 12.82 1.77
CA ALA A 120 -9.23 12.57 0.53
C ALA A 120 -10.56 13.36 0.44
N ALA A 121 -11.29 13.51 1.54
CA ALA A 121 -12.51 14.32 1.57
C ALA A 121 -12.29 15.78 1.19
N ALA A 122 -11.12 16.33 1.52
CA ALA A 122 -10.75 17.71 1.18
C ALA A 122 -10.57 17.93 -0.33
N LEU A 123 -10.21 16.89 -1.10
CA LEU A 123 -10.06 16.98 -2.56
C LEU A 123 -11.37 17.40 -3.25
N ALA A 124 -12.51 16.96 -2.71
CA ALA A 124 -13.81 17.24 -3.29
C ALA A 124 -14.16 18.76 -3.30
N SER A 125 -13.52 19.55 -2.46
CA SER A 125 -13.73 21.01 -2.35
C SER A 125 -12.60 21.82 -2.98
N GLN A 126 -11.60 21.19 -3.58
CA GLN A 126 -10.50 21.90 -4.22
C GLN A 126 -10.89 22.46 -5.60
N PRO A 127 -10.16 23.48 -6.11
CA PRO A 127 -10.39 23.99 -7.46
C PRO A 127 -10.29 22.86 -8.50
N THR A 128 -11.30 22.79 -9.37
CA THR A 128 -11.39 21.75 -10.40
C THR A 128 -10.83 22.21 -11.76
N GLY A 129 -10.25 23.40 -11.86
CA GLY A 129 -9.69 23.87 -13.12
C GLY A 129 -9.32 25.34 -13.14
N PHE A 130 -8.99 25.83 -14.33
CA PHE A 130 -8.48 27.17 -14.57
C PHE A 130 -9.16 27.82 -15.79
N ILE A 131 -9.33 29.14 -15.75
CA ILE A 131 -9.56 29.95 -16.95
C ILE A 131 -8.18 30.23 -17.54
N THR A 132 -7.97 29.79 -18.78
CA THR A 132 -6.69 29.94 -19.49
C THR A 132 -6.74 31.11 -20.47
N ALA A 133 -5.59 31.64 -20.85
CA ALA A 133 -5.49 32.67 -21.91
C ALA A 133 -5.95 32.08 -23.26
N SER A 134 -6.44 32.95 -24.14
CA SER A 134 -6.74 32.65 -25.53
C SER A 134 -6.15 33.69 -26.45
N GLU A 135 -5.51 33.27 -27.54
CA GLU A 135 -4.99 34.16 -28.56
C GLU A 135 -6.11 34.79 -29.43
N SER A 136 -7.32 34.24 -29.35
CA SER A 136 -8.46 34.70 -30.15
C SER A 136 -9.35 35.64 -29.34
N PRO A 137 -9.58 36.89 -29.76
CA PRO A 137 -10.51 37.80 -29.09
C PRO A 137 -11.92 37.19 -28.98
N GLY A 138 -12.58 37.42 -27.83
CA GLY A 138 -13.92 36.91 -27.56
C GLY A 138 -14.06 35.42 -27.32
N ARG A 139 -12.93 34.66 -27.26
CA ARG A 139 -12.95 33.25 -26.92
C ARG A 139 -12.69 33.08 -25.43
N ARG A 140 -13.60 32.42 -24.74
CA ARG A 140 -13.39 31.91 -23.37
C ARG A 140 -12.71 30.53 -23.45
N SER A 141 -11.70 30.31 -22.62
CA SER A 141 -10.92 29.06 -22.58
C SER A 141 -10.85 28.57 -21.15
N ILE A 142 -11.26 27.32 -20.90
CA ILE A 142 -11.32 26.70 -19.59
C ILE A 142 -10.67 25.33 -19.68
N ALA A 143 -9.68 25.08 -18.81
CA ALA A 143 -9.19 23.75 -18.52
C ALA A 143 -9.82 23.28 -17.21
N ARG A 144 -10.53 22.15 -17.21
CA ARG A 144 -11.15 21.58 -16.01
C ARG A 144 -10.76 20.12 -15.81
N ARG A 145 -10.78 19.68 -14.56
CA ARG A 145 -10.63 18.27 -14.19
C ARG A 145 -11.99 17.60 -14.16
N ILE A 146 -12.07 16.41 -14.73
CA ILE A 146 -13.24 15.53 -14.65
C ILE A 146 -12.80 14.19 -14.06
N PRO A 147 -13.69 13.40 -13.40
CA PRO A 147 -13.37 12.06 -12.95
C PRO A 147 -12.90 11.16 -14.10
N VAL A 148 -12.00 10.22 -13.81
CA VAL A 148 -11.58 9.18 -14.78
C VAL A 148 -12.76 8.30 -15.18
N GLY A 149 -13.66 7.97 -14.23
CA GLY A 149 -14.82 7.10 -14.45
C GLY A 149 -14.92 5.99 -13.40
N VAL A 150 -14.69 4.76 -13.78
CA VAL A 150 -14.70 3.58 -12.90
C VAL A 150 -13.28 3.14 -12.61
N VAL A 151 -12.93 3.05 -11.32
CA VAL A 151 -11.61 2.66 -10.85
C VAL A 151 -11.63 1.25 -10.27
N GLY A 152 -10.90 0.33 -10.87
CA GLY A 152 -10.61 -0.98 -10.31
C GLY A 152 -9.42 -0.89 -9.34
N VAL A 153 -9.65 -1.18 -8.06
CA VAL A 153 -8.64 -1.12 -6.99
C VAL A 153 -8.30 -2.53 -6.55
N ILE A 154 -7.04 -2.90 -6.64
CA ILE A 154 -6.52 -4.23 -6.24
C ILE A 154 -5.47 -4.04 -5.16
N THR A 155 -5.72 -4.57 -3.96
CA THR A 155 -4.91 -4.30 -2.76
C THR A 155 -4.28 -5.56 -2.18
N PRO A 156 -3.11 -5.42 -1.50
CA PRO A 156 -2.44 -6.52 -0.83
C PRO A 156 -2.99 -6.74 0.59
N TRP A 157 -2.41 -7.72 1.28
CA TRP A 157 -2.83 -8.21 2.59
C TRP A 157 -2.07 -7.59 3.79
N ASN A 158 -0.93 -6.92 3.59
CA ASN A 158 -0.04 -6.53 4.70
C ASN A 158 -0.50 -5.30 5.50
N SER A 159 -1.09 -4.32 4.84
CA SER A 159 -1.79 -3.18 5.45
C SER A 159 -3.10 -2.95 4.72
N PRO A 160 -4.03 -3.93 4.80
CA PRO A 160 -5.16 -4.03 3.88
C PRO A 160 -6.12 -2.84 3.97
N PHE A 161 -6.33 -2.31 5.17
CA PHE A 161 -7.25 -1.21 5.41
C PHE A 161 -6.66 0.12 4.92
N LEU A 162 -5.40 0.40 5.25
CA LEU A 162 -4.72 1.61 4.80
C LEU A 162 -4.53 1.66 3.29
N LEU A 163 -4.05 0.56 2.69
CA LEU A 163 -3.71 0.53 1.27
C LEU A 163 -4.95 0.56 0.37
N ALA A 164 -6.09 0.04 0.84
CA ALA A 164 -7.36 0.23 0.15
C ALA A 164 -7.84 1.69 0.24
N ALA A 165 -7.75 2.32 1.40
CA ALA A 165 -8.18 3.70 1.60
C ALA A 165 -7.47 4.69 0.68
N ARG A 166 -6.17 4.51 0.44
CA ARG A 166 -5.34 5.36 -0.43
C ARG A 166 -5.91 5.52 -1.85
N ALA A 167 -6.59 4.51 -2.35
CA ALA A 167 -7.20 4.56 -3.68
C ALA A 167 -8.72 4.78 -3.62
N VAL A 168 -9.43 4.10 -2.72
CA VAL A 168 -10.90 4.17 -2.62
C VAL A 168 -11.38 5.57 -2.27
N ALA A 169 -10.82 6.17 -1.22
CA ALA A 169 -11.30 7.45 -0.73
C ALA A 169 -11.10 8.61 -1.72
N PRO A 170 -9.90 8.84 -2.30
CA PRO A 170 -9.72 9.91 -3.27
C PRO A 170 -10.45 9.65 -4.59
N ALA A 171 -10.60 8.39 -5.03
CA ALA A 171 -11.41 8.07 -6.21
C ALA A 171 -12.87 8.48 -6.01
N LEU A 172 -13.49 8.11 -4.87
CA LEU A 172 -14.86 8.50 -4.55
C LEU A 172 -15.00 10.02 -4.38
N ALA A 173 -14.09 10.67 -3.66
CA ALA A 173 -14.12 12.12 -3.43
C ALA A 173 -14.07 12.93 -4.73
N THR A 174 -13.28 12.47 -5.70
CA THR A 174 -13.15 13.11 -7.03
C THR A 174 -14.28 12.77 -8.01
N GLY A 175 -15.24 11.92 -7.60
CA GLY A 175 -16.45 11.63 -8.39
C GLY A 175 -16.40 10.34 -9.22
N ASN A 176 -15.43 9.46 -8.96
CA ASN A 176 -15.37 8.14 -9.59
C ASN A 176 -16.25 7.12 -8.86
N ALA A 177 -16.54 6.00 -9.51
CA ALA A 177 -17.01 4.76 -8.89
C ALA A 177 -15.84 3.79 -8.69
N VAL A 178 -15.94 2.87 -7.73
CA VAL A 178 -14.83 1.99 -7.32
C VAL A 178 -15.27 0.53 -7.26
N LEU A 179 -14.47 -0.34 -7.89
CA LEU A 179 -14.50 -1.79 -7.71
C LEU A 179 -13.26 -2.21 -6.92
N LEU A 180 -13.44 -2.53 -5.64
CA LEU A 180 -12.36 -2.93 -4.74
C LEU A 180 -12.24 -4.47 -4.70
N LYS A 181 -11.09 -4.97 -5.11
CA LYS A 181 -10.68 -6.36 -4.93
C LYS A 181 -9.66 -6.45 -3.79
N PRO A 182 -10.09 -6.74 -2.56
CA PRO A 182 -9.16 -7.03 -1.47
C PRO A 182 -8.41 -8.33 -1.69
N ASP A 183 -7.26 -8.48 -1.04
CA ASP A 183 -6.56 -9.76 -1.01
C ASP A 183 -7.41 -10.82 -0.26
N PRO A 184 -7.50 -12.06 -0.76
CA PRO A 184 -8.27 -13.12 -0.13
C PRO A 184 -7.77 -13.53 1.26
N GLN A 185 -6.59 -13.11 1.68
CA GLN A 185 -6.05 -13.38 3.02
C GLN A 185 -6.51 -12.39 4.09
N SER A 186 -7.00 -11.20 3.67
CA SER A 186 -7.48 -10.14 4.57
C SER A 186 -8.71 -9.43 4.01
N PRO A 187 -9.75 -10.16 3.58
CA PRO A 187 -10.87 -9.58 2.84
C PRO A 187 -11.82 -8.77 3.72
N VAL A 188 -11.87 -9.00 5.02
CA VAL A 188 -12.72 -8.23 5.93
C VAL A 188 -12.10 -6.84 6.15
N CYS A 189 -10.83 -6.78 6.53
CA CYS A 189 -10.13 -5.51 6.71
C CYS A 189 -9.96 -4.75 5.39
N GLY A 190 -9.57 -5.44 4.33
CA GLY A 190 -9.32 -4.84 3.02
C GLY A 190 -10.57 -4.52 2.21
N GLY A 191 -11.75 -4.97 2.63
CA GLY A 191 -12.96 -4.85 1.82
C GLY A 191 -14.24 -4.63 2.60
N VAL A 192 -14.66 -5.58 3.45
CA VAL A 192 -15.95 -5.55 4.15
C VAL A 192 -16.15 -4.24 4.92
N PHE A 193 -15.14 -3.80 5.65
CA PHE A 193 -15.21 -2.56 6.43
C PHE A 193 -15.49 -1.35 5.55
N PHE A 194 -14.92 -1.27 4.34
CA PHE A 194 -15.22 -0.18 3.42
C PHE A 194 -16.69 -0.17 3.01
N ALA A 195 -17.27 -1.35 2.70
CA ALA A 195 -18.69 -1.43 2.36
C ALA A 195 -19.57 -0.90 3.51
N GLN A 196 -19.33 -1.37 4.73
CA GLN A 196 -20.12 -1.00 5.89
C GLN A 196 -19.96 0.48 6.29
N LEU A 197 -18.74 0.98 6.30
CA LEU A 197 -18.43 2.37 6.67
C LEU A 197 -18.99 3.37 5.66
N PHE A 198 -18.83 3.13 4.36
CA PHE A 198 -19.33 4.01 3.33
C PHE A 198 -20.87 3.92 3.18
N GLU A 199 -21.47 2.73 3.37
CA GLU A 199 -22.92 2.58 3.43
C GLU A 199 -23.50 3.37 4.62
N ALA A 200 -22.92 3.25 5.82
CA ALA A 200 -23.29 4.03 7.01
C ALA A 200 -23.03 5.54 6.87
N ALA A 201 -22.01 5.93 6.09
CA ALA A 201 -21.74 7.32 5.74
C ALA A 201 -22.77 7.91 4.77
N GLY A 202 -23.57 7.07 4.10
CA GLY A 202 -24.60 7.49 3.16
C GLY A 202 -24.13 7.52 1.70
N LEU A 203 -23.10 6.78 1.34
CA LEU A 203 -22.67 6.63 -0.05
C LEU A 203 -23.80 5.99 -0.87
N PRO A 204 -24.22 6.56 -1.99
CA PRO A 204 -25.22 5.95 -2.86
C PRO A 204 -24.80 4.57 -3.35
N LYS A 205 -25.79 3.67 -3.49
CA LYS A 205 -25.55 2.33 -4.03
C LYS A 205 -25.00 2.39 -5.46
N GLY A 206 -24.26 1.37 -5.86
CA GLY A 206 -23.65 1.29 -7.19
C GLY A 206 -22.32 2.01 -7.37
N LEU A 207 -21.82 2.73 -6.34
CA LEU A 207 -20.56 3.48 -6.43
C LEU A 207 -19.36 2.76 -5.81
N LEU A 208 -19.58 1.86 -4.87
CA LEU A 208 -18.55 1.04 -4.25
C LEU A 208 -18.97 -0.43 -4.32
N HIS A 209 -18.06 -1.27 -4.81
CA HIS A 209 -18.24 -2.71 -4.90
C HIS A 209 -17.06 -3.40 -4.26
N ILE A 210 -17.31 -4.45 -3.45
CA ILE A 210 -16.27 -5.27 -2.81
C ILE A 210 -16.35 -6.66 -3.41
N LEU A 211 -15.28 -7.05 -4.10
CA LEU A 211 -15.20 -8.25 -4.94
C LEU A 211 -14.01 -9.12 -4.52
N PRO A 212 -14.08 -9.82 -3.36
CA PRO A 212 -13.02 -10.70 -2.92
C PRO A 212 -12.80 -11.84 -3.90
N GLY A 213 -11.53 -12.14 -4.24
CA GLY A 213 -11.23 -13.20 -5.18
C GLY A 213 -9.75 -13.31 -5.51
N GLY A 214 -9.41 -14.30 -6.31
CA GLY A 214 -8.05 -14.60 -6.73
C GLY A 214 -7.56 -13.76 -7.93
N ALA A 215 -6.58 -14.33 -8.63
CA ALA A 215 -5.99 -13.70 -9.83
C ALA A 215 -7.01 -13.56 -10.96
N ASP A 216 -7.95 -14.50 -11.07
CA ASP A 216 -9.03 -14.49 -12.06
C ASP A 216 -9.94 -13.26 -11.94
N VAL A 217 -10.26 -12.85 -10.72
CA VAL A 217 -11.05 -11.64 -10.44
C VAL A 217 -10.24 -10.38 -10.74
N GLY A 218 -8.94 -10.38 -10.40
CA GLY A 218 -8.02 -9.28 -10.75
C GLY A 218 -7.88 -9.11 -12.26
N ASP A 219 -7.69 -10.18 -12.99
CA ASP A 219 -7.59 -10.19 -14.45
C ASP A 219 -8.91 -9.72 -15.11
N ALA A 220 -10.05 -10.15 -14.56
CA ALA A 220 -11.36 -9.69 -15.02
C ALA A 220 -11.53 -8.17 -14.86
N LEU A 221 -11.11 -7.59 -13.71
CA LEU A 221 -11.12 -6.13 -13.50
C LEU A 221 -10.26 -5.40 -14.53
N VAL A 222 -9.05 -5.89 -14.79
CA VAL A 222 -8.15 -5.29 -15.79
C VAL A 222 -8.76 -5.29 -17.19
N LYS A 223 -9.46 -6.38 -17.56
CA LYS A 223 -10.00 -6.59 -18.89
C LYS A 223 -11.39 -6.02 -19.12
N ASP A 224 -12.15 -5.71 -18.07
CA ASP A 224 -13.53 -5.24 -18.20
C ASP A 224 -13.60 -3.88 -18.89
N LYS A 225 -14.45 -3.76 -19.92
CA LYS A 225 -14.59 -2.54 -20.76
C LYS A 225 -15.16 -1.32 -20.03
N HIS A 226 -15.83 -1.52 -18.91
CA HIS A 226 -16.42 -0.45 -18.09
C HIS A 226 -15.51 0.00 -16.95
N VAL A 227 -14.31 -0.55 -16.83
CA VAL A 227 -13.26 -0.10 -15.89
C VAL A 227 -12.27 0.77 -16.67
N ASP A 228 -12.12 2.02 -16.26
CA ASP A 228 -11.32 3.03 -16.97
C ASP A 228 -9.88 3.11 -16.45
N MET A 229 -9.69 2.83 -15.15
CA MET A 229 -8.39 2.90 -14.48
C MET A 229 -8.19 1.70 -13.56
N ILE A 230 -6.94 1.23 -13.46
CA ILE A 230 -6.53 0.25 -12.45
C ILE A 230 -5.56 0.90 -11.46
N SER A 231 -5.86 0.77 -10.19
CA SER A 231 -4.96 1.09 -9.07
C SER A 231 -4.53 -0.23 -8.41
N PHE A 232 -3.25 -0.51 -8.45
CA PHE A 232 -2.68 -1.76 -7.91
C PHE A 232 -1.55 -1.48 -6.94
N THR A 233 -1.65 -2.10 -5.76
CA THR A 233 -0.52 -2.22 -4.81
C THR A 233 -0.22 -3.70 -4.60
N GLY A 234 1.04 -4.11 -4.77
CA GLY A 234 1.45 -5.50 -4.60
C GLY A 234 2.82 -5.83 -5.18
N SER A 235 3.06 -7.10 -5.54
CA SER A 235 4.37 -7.52 -6.05
C SER A 235 4.66 -7.01 -7.45
N THR A 236 5.94 -6.73 -7.73
CA THR A 236 6.44 -6.28 -9.04
C THR A 236 6.03 -7.23 -10.17
N LYS A 237 6.09 -8.53 -9.94
CA LYS A 237 5.69 -9.55 -10.93
C LYS A 237 4.22 -9.39 -11.37
N VAL A 238 3.32 -9.21 -10.42
CA VAL A 238 1.88 -9.03 -10.71
C VAL A 238 1.65 -7.65 -11.32
N GLY A 239 2.32 -6.60 -10.81
CA GLY A 239 2.24 -5.24 -11.36
C GLY A 239 2.64 -5.16 -12.84
N ARG A 240 3.70 -5.84 -13.24
CA ARG A 240 4.10 -5.95 -14.65
C ARG A 240 2.99 -6.57 -15.53
N SER A 241 2.33 -7.62 -15.04
CA SER A 241 1.22 -8.27 -15.76
C SER A 241 0.00 -7.36 -15.89
N ILE A 242 -0.36 -6.67 -14.80
CA ILE A 242 -1.46 -5.69 -14.78
C ILE A 242 -1.16 -4.51 -15.69
N GLY A 243 0.06 -3.95 -15.62
CA GLY A 243 0.50 -2.83 -16.46
C GLY A 243 0.43 -3.18 -17.96
N ALA A 244 0.90 -4.37 -18.32
CA ALA A 244 0.81 -4.87 -19.70
C ALA A 244 -0.65 -5.04 -20.16
N GLY A 245 -1.49 -5.64 -19.33
CA GLY A 245 -2.91 -5.85 -19.64
C GLY A 245 -3.70 -4.54 -19.75
N ALA A 246 -3.50 -3.61 -18.84
CA ALA A 246 -4.14 -2.30 -18.86
C ALA A 246 -3.65 -1.45 -20.05
N GLY A 247 -2.34 -1.45 -20.31
CA GLY A 247 -1.74 -0.73 -21.44
C GLY A 247 -2.24 -1.20 -22.80
N ALA A 248 -2.44 -2.52 -22.98
CA ALA A 248 -3.03 -3.07 -24.20
C ALA A 248 -4.47 -2.56 -24.45
N LEU A 249 -5.18 -2.14 -23.40
CA LEU A 249 -6.53 -1.59 -23.46
C LEU A 249 -6.57 -0.06 -23.33
N LEU A 250 -5.41 0.61 -23.31
CA LEU A 250 -5.24 2.05 -23.14
C LEU A 250 -5.86 2.60 -21.84
N LYS A 251 -5.98 1.75 -20.82
CA LYS A 251 -6.45 2.16 -19.49
C LYS A 251 -5.35 2.88 -18.74
N ARG A 252 -5.74 3.85 -17.93
CA ARG A 252 -4.83 4.41 -16.91
C ARG A 252 -4.47 3.33 -15.89
N VAL A 253 -3.20 3.30 -15.47
CA VAL A 253 -2.76 2.36 -14.43
C VAL A 253 -1.83 3.06 -13.44
N SER A 254 -2.09 2.89 -12.14
CA SER A 254 -1.22 3.29 -11.05
C SER A 254 -0.68 2.03 -10.38
N LEU A 255 0.65 1.92 -10.29
CA LEU A 255 1.34 0.75 -9.75
C LEU A 255 2.23 1.18 -8.58
N GLU A 256 1.91 0.66 -7.40
CA GLU A 256 2.74 0.73 -6.20
C GLU A 256 3.22 -0.68 -5.88
N LEU A 257 4.54 -0.90 -6.00
CA LEU A 257 5.11 -2.23 -6.04
C LEU A 257 6.11 -2.44 -4.89
N GLY A 258 6.79 -3.58 -4.91
CA GLY A 258 7.75 -3.95 -3.88
C GLY A 258 8.98 -3.03 -3.80
N GLY A 259 9.75 -3.19 -2.73
CA GLY A 259 10.99 -2.45 -2.50
C GLY A 259 12.04 -3.30 -1.79
N ASN A 260 13.31 -3.07 -2.12
CA ASN A 260 14.45 -3.61 -1.39
C ASN A 260 15.32 -2.46 -0.91
N ASN A 261 14.83 -1.79 0.14
CA ASN A 261 15.21 -0.43 0.51
C ASN A 261 16.56 -0.40 1.23
N ALA A 262 17.38 0.60 0.88
CA ALA A 262 18.69 0.82 1.51
C ALA A 262 18.53 1.60 2.82
N PHE A 263 19.12 1.06 3.89
CA PHE A 263 19.29 1.72 5.18
C PHE A 263 20.79 1.96 5.38
N ILE A 264 21.24 3.18 5.09
CA ILE A 264 22.65 3.56 5.03
C ILE A 264 23.08 4.13 6.38
N VAL A 265 24.12 3.55 7.00
CA VAL A 265 24.67 3.99 8.28
C VAL A 265 26.11 4.45 8.09
N LEU A 266 26.33 5.77 8.18
CA LEU A 266 27.65 6.38 8.00
C LEU A 266 28.49 6.24 9.27
N ASP A 267 29.80 6.39 9.15
CA ASP A 267 30.77 6.18 10.24
C ASP A 267 30.66 7.19 11.39
N ASP A 268 29.95 8.29 11.19
CA ASP A 268 29.67 9.32 12.20
C ASP A 268 28.30 9.18 12.88
N ALA A 269 27.52 8.14 12.52
CA ALA A 269 26.20 7.90 13.11
C ALA A 269 26.32 7.35 14.54
N ASP A 270 25.32 7.68 15.38
CA ASP A 270 25.14 7.00 16.68
C ASP A 270 24.72 5.54 16.44
N ILE A 271 25.58 4.62 16.82
CA ILE A 271 25.45 3.18 16.54
C ILE A 271 24.18 2.61 17.22
N GLU A 272 23.91 2.96 18.47
CA GLU A 272 22.77 2.42 19.21
C GLU A 272 21.45 2.94 18.63
N ALA A 273 21.38 4.23 18.34
CA ALA A 273 20.21 4.83 17.71
C ALA A 273 19.98 4.26 16.30
N ALA A 274 21.05 4.13 15.51
CA ALA A 274 20.98 3.55 14.16
C ALA A 274 20.56 2.07 14.20
N ALA A 275 21.10 1.26 15.13
CA ALA A 275 20.71 -0.14 15.28
C ALA A 275 19.25 -0.31 15.74
N SER A 276 18.77 0.57 16.62
CA SER A 276 17.37 0.62 17.04
C SER A 276 16.44 0.96 15.87
N ALA A 277 16.77 2.00 15.09
CA ALA A 277 16.02 2.37 13.90
C ALA A 277 16.03 1.27 12.83
N GLY A 278 17.20 0.64 12.61
CA GLY A 278 17.34 -0.49 11.70
C GLY A 278 16.55 -1.73 12.13
N ALA A 279 16.53 -2.04 13.43
CA ALA A 279 15.71 -3.13 13.97
C ALA A 279 14.23 -2.86 13.76
N TRP A 280 13.76 -1.64 14.04
CA TRP A 280 12.39 -1.24 13.74
C TRP A 280 12.08 -1.36 12.25
N GLY A 281 12.93 -0.81 11.38
CA GLY A 281 12.77 -0.83 9.93
C GLY A 281 12.72 -2.24 9.32
N SER A 282 13.40 -3.23 9.94
CA SER A 282 13.44 -4.61 9.43
C SER A 282 12.45 -5.55 10.08
N PHE A 283 12.06 -5.31 11.34
CA PHE A 283 11.30 -6.31 12.11
C PHE A 283 9.85 -5.91 12.38
N PHE A 284 9.51 -4.61 12.34
CA PHE A 284 8.13 -4.17 12.51
C PHE A 284 7.21 -4.87 11.49
N HIS A 285 6.07 -5.37 11.97
CA HIS A 285 5.12 -6.17 11.19
C HIS A 285 5.79 -7.35 10.48
N GLN A 286 6.72 -8.02 11.17
CA GLN A 286 7.48 -9.19 10.67
C GLN A 286 8.25 -8.89 9.37
N GLY A 287 8.63 -7.62 9.11
CA GLY A 287 9.26 -7.20 7.86
C GLY A 287 8.37 -7.29 6.62
N GLN A 288 7.05 -7.45 6.80
CA GLN A 288 6.09 -7.59 5.71
C GLN A 288 5.55 -6.23 5.22
N ILE A 289 6.46 -5.29 4.99
CA ILE A 289 6.16 -3.93 4.55
C ILE A 289 7.05 -3.61 3.34
N CYS A 290 6.45 -3.03 2.28
CA CYS A 290 7.20 -2.63 1.08
C CYS A 290 8.34 -1.64 1.37
N PHE A 291 8.23 -0.86 2.45
CA PHE A 291 9.26 0.08 2.92
C PHE A 291 10.28 -0.54 3.90
N THR A 292 10.23 -1.84 4.18
CA THR A 292 11.18 -2.51 5.08
C THR A 292 12.62 -2.17 4.73
N ALA A 293 13.47 -1.94 5.75
CA ALA A 293 14.92 -1.83 5.59
C ALA A 293 15.47 -3.19 5.13
N GLY A 294 15.41 -3.43 3.83
CA GLY A 294 15.78 -4.70 3.20
C GLY A 294 17.29 -4.90 3.06
N ARG A 295 18.07 -3.81 3.09
CA ARG A 295 19.55 -3.84 2.99
C ARG A 295 20.14 -2.81 3.93
N HIS A 296 20.84 -3.26 4.99
CA HIS A 296 21.62 -2.41 5.87
C HIS A 296 23.01 -2.21 5.26
N LEU A 297 23.26 -1.04 4.72
CA LEU A 297 24.56 -0.65 4.18
C LEU A 297 25.30 0.12 5.29
N VAL A 298 26.36 -0.47 5.84
CA VAL A 298 27.00 0.05 7.05
C VAL A 298 28.48 0.31 6.76
N HIS A 299 28.96 1.50 7.15
CA HIS A 299 30.37 1.85 6.98
C HIS A 299 31.26 0.85 7.74
N GLU A 300 32.33 0.34 7.10
CA GLU A 300 33.18 -0.77 7.64
C GLU A 300 33.73 -0.49 9.03
N ARG A 301 34.07 0.78 9.34
CA ARG A 301 34.61 1.18 10.65
C ARG A 301 33.70 0.91 11.84
N ILE A 302 32.41 0.91 11.63
CA ILE A 302 31.39 0.75 12.67
C ILE A 302 30.56 -0.54 12.51
N ALA A 303 30.77 -1.28 11.43
CA ALA A 303 29.91 -2.40 11.03
C ALA A 303 29.84 -3.51 12.08
N GLU A 304 30.97 -3.86 12.72
CA GLU A 304 30.99 -4.91 13.74
C GLU A 304 30.15 -4.52 14.96
N ASP A 305 30.28 -3.28 15.44
CA ASP A 305 29.54 -2.79 16.61
C ASP A 305 28.06 -2.58 16.29
N TYR A 306 27.75 -2.09 15.07
CA TYR A 306 26.39 -2.02 14.58
C TYR A 306 25.72 -3.40 14.53
N VAL A 307 26.37 -4.43 13.97
CA VAL A 307 25.85 -5.80 13.91
C VAL A 307 25.61 -6.37 15.31
N LYS A 308 26.52 -6.12 16.27
CA LYS A 308 26.33 -6.53 17.68
C LYS A 308 25.10 -5.84 18.29
N ALA A 309 24.95 -4.53 18.09
CA ALA A 309 23.82 -3.76 18.59
C ALA A 309 22.49 -4.24 17.96
N LEU A 310 22.45 -4.39 16.64
CA LEU A 310 21.30 -4.89 15.90
C LEU A 310 20.88 -6.30 16.35
N ALA A 311 21.85 -7.18 16.60
CA ALA A 311 21.59 -8.52 17.12
C ALA A 311 21.01 -8.50 18.54
N ARG A 312 21.47 -7.61 19.43
CA ARG A 312 20.86 -7.44 20.77
C ARG A 312 19.41 -6.98 20.67
N HIS A 313 19.11 -5.98 19.80
CA HIS A 313 17.74 -5.55 19.54
C HIS A 313 16.88 -6.71 19.01
N SER A 314 17.40 -7.45 18.04
CA SER A 314 16.72 -8.62 17.45
C SER A 314 16.36 -9.68 18.50
N GLN A 315 17.32 -10.04 19.37
CA GLN A 315 17.15 -11.07 20.42
C GLN A 315 16.18 -10.63 21.53
N ALA A 316 16.00 -9.33 21.76
CA ALA A 316 15.05 -8.80 22.73
C ALA A 316 13.57 -8.86 22.25
N LEU A 317 13.36 -9.07 20.95
CA LEU A 317 12.02 -9.10 20.39
C LEU A 317 11.32 -10.43 20.67
N LYS A 318 10.12 -10.35 21.25
CA LYS A 318 9.25 -11.51 21.53
C LYS A 318 8.41 -11.83 20.30
N VAL A 319 8.43 -13.09 19.89
CA VAL A 319 7.60 -13.62 18.78
C VAL A 319 6.50 -14.49 19.36
N GLY A 320 5.27 -14.32 18.90
CA GLY A 320 4.13 -15.12 19.37
C GLY A 320 2.78 -14.61 18.89
N ASN A 321 1.71 -15.15 19.43
CA ASN A 321 0.34 -14.76 19.08
C ASN A 321 -0.04 -13.39 19.67
N PRO A 322 -0.21 -12.34 18.84
CA PRO A 322 -0.52 -10.99 19.31
C PRO A 322 -1.95 -10.83 19.86
N SER A 323 -2.84 -11.80 19.63
CA SER A 323 -4.19 -11.79 20.18
C SER A 323 -4.22 -12.18 21.66
N THR A 324 -3.27 -13.00 22.11
CA THR A 324 -3.24 -13.56 23.47
C THR A 324 -2.09 -13.05 24.32
N SER A 325 -1.03 -12.48 23.73
CA SER A 325 0.18 -12.08 24.44
C SER A 325 0.71 -10.74 23.95
N GLU A 326 1.46 -10.06 24.80
CA GLU A 326 2.24 -8.89 24.40
C GLU A 326 3.53 -9.33 23.72
N VAL A 327 3.54 -9.22 22.41
CA VAL A 327 4.64 -9.61 21.55
C VAL A 327 5.05 -8.47 20.63
N HIS A 328 6.25 -8.56 20.06
CA HIS A 328 6.77 -7.57 19.11
C HIS A 328 6.56 -8.01 17.66
N LEU A 329 6.53 -9.34 17.41
CA LEU A 329 6.26 -9.95 16.12
C LEU A 329 5.17 -11.01 16.24
N GLY A 330 4.23 -11.00 15.31
CA GLY A 330 3.26 -12.07 15.10
C GLY A 330 3.73 -13.09 14.06
N PRO A 331 2.81 -13.88 13.48
CA PRO A 331 3.13 -14.84 12.43
C PRO A 331 3.34 -14.15 11.06
N LEU A 332 4.06 -14.79 10.17
CA LEU A 332 4.02 -14.50 8.74
C LEU A 332 2.63 -14.83 8.18
N ILE A 333 2.30 -14.24 7.06
CA ILE A 333 0.94 -14.30 6.50
C ILE A 333 0.51 -15.72 6.09
N ASN A 334 1.42 -16.55 5.59
CA ASN A 334 1.16 -17.91 5.15
C ASN A 334 2.46 -18.71 4.99
N GLU A 335 2.30 -20.03 4.78
CA GLU A 335 3.42 -20.97 4.65
C GLU A 335 4.34 -20.64 3.47
N ARG A 336 3.78 -20.30 2.31
CA ARG A 336 4.58 -19.92 1.14
C ARG A 336 5.54 -18.75 1.43
N GLN A 337 5.09 -17.77 2.23
CA GLN A 337 5.94 -16.65 2.63
C GLN A 337 7.02 -17.10 3.63
N ALA A 338 6.66 -17.98 4.57
CA ALA A 338 7.61 -18.54 5.51
C ALA A 338 8.71 -19.37 4.81
N GLU A 339 8.32 -20.23 3.85
CA GLU A 339 9.25 -20.98 3.00
C GLU A 339 10.15 -20.07 2.16
N ASN A 340 9.63 -18.95 1.66
CA ASN A 340 10.46 -17.98 0.94
C ASN A 340 11.53 -17.35 1.84
N VAL A 341 11.17 -16.99 3.07
CA VAL A 341 12.15 -16.45 4.05
C VAL A 341 13.21 -17.50 4.40
N ASP A 342 12.80 -18.76 4.65
CA ASP A 342 13.71 -19.88 4.88
C ASP A 342 14.72 -20.04 3.73
N ARG A 343 14.22 -20.03 2.49
CA ARG A 343 15.04 -20.16 1.27
C ARG A 343 16.06 -19.03 1.18
N VAL A 344 15.62 -17.78 1.31
CA VAL A 344 16.50 -16.60 1.19
C VAL A 344 17.61 -16.64 2.25
N VAL A 345 17.27 -16.96 3.50
CA VAL A 345 18.27 -17.10 4.58
C VAL A 345 19.25 -18.21 4.28
N ALA A 346 18.77 -19.41 3.92
CA ALA A 346 19.62 -20.57 3.65
C ALA A 346 20.56 -20.34 2.45
N GLU A 347 20.06 -19.82 1.34
CA GLU A 347 20.85 -19.52 0.14
C GLU A 347 21.92 -18.45 0.42
N THR A 348 21.58 -17.43 1.22
CA THR A 348 22.51 -16.35 1.57
C THR A 348 23.66 -16.88 2.45
N VAL A 349 23.33 -17.71 3.45
CA VAL A 349 24.34 -18.35 4.31
C VAL A 349 25.21 -19.33 3.51
N ALA A 350 24.62 -20.12 2.61
CA ALA A 350 25.37 -21.04 1.74
C ALA A 350 26.37 -20.31 0.81
N ARG A 351 26.13 -19.02 0.52
CA ARG A 351 27.04 -18.17 -0.24
C ARG A 351 28.09 -17.44 0.61
N GLY A 352 28.17 -17.71 1.90
CA GLY A 352 29.23 -17.24 2.79
C GLY A 352 28.83 -16.12 3.74
N ALA A 353 27.56 -15.66 3.75
CA ALA A 353 27.09 -14.76 4.78
C ALA A 353 27.03 -15.47 6.14
N ARG A 354 27.26 -14.73 7.21
CA ARG A 354 27.22 -15.25 8.58
C ARG A 354 25.81 -15.01 9.17
N LEU A 355 25.17 -16.08 9.61
CA LEU A 355 23.98 -15.99 10.46
C LEU A 355 24.42 -15.55 11.87
N VAL A 356 24.04 -14.34 12.28
CA VAL A 356 24.41 -13.76 13.57
C VAL A 356 23.42 -14.16 14.65
N THR A 357 22.12 -14.10 14.34
CA THR A 357 21.03 -14.55 15.22
C THR A 357 19.78 -14.86 14.40
N GLY A 358 18.83 -15.60 14.99
CA GLY A 358 17.57 -15.98 14.33
C GLY A 358 17.73 -17.17 13.37
N GLY A 359 17.13 -17.07 12.19
CA GLY A 359 17.18 -18.10 11.14
C GLY A 359 16.34 -19.35 11.43
N THR A 360 15.39 -19.27 12.35
CA THR A 360 14.52 -20.39 12.73
C THR A 360 13.05 -19.98 12.81
N ARG A 361 12.13 -20.91 12.63
CA ARG A 361 10.70 -20.68 12.80
C ARG A 361 9.98 -21.84 13.48
N GLN A 362 8.82 -21.54 14.06
CA GLN A 362 7.84 -22.53 14.51
C GLN A 362 6.52 -22.24 13.79
N GLY A 363 6.15 -23.08 12.81
CA GLY A 363 5.03 -22.77 11.92
C GLY A 363 5.27 -21.42 11.21
N LEU A 364 4.32 -20.51 11.34
CA LEU A 364 4.43 -19.16 10.75
C LEU A 364 5.21 -18.14 11.58
N PHE A 365 5.63 -18.51 12.80
CA PHE A 365 6.35 -17.62 13.71
C PHE A 365 7.85 -17.68 13.43
N PHE A 366 8.35 -16.68 12.71
CA PHE A 366 9.76 -16.60 12.30
C PHE A 366 10.55 -15.72 13.27
N ALA A 367 11.72 -16.20 13.72
CA ALA A 367 12.60 -15.45 14.61
C ALA A 367 13.23 -14.26 13.87
N PRO A 368 13.30 -13.07 14.48
CA PRO A 368 14.04 -11.94 13.93
C PRO A 368 15.49 -12.35 13.62
N THR A 369 15.91 -12.14 12.38
CA THR A 369 17.15 -12.72 11.83
C THR A 369 18.11 -11.62 11.37
N VAL A 370 19.37 -11.72 11.81
CA VAL A 370 20.44 -10.82 11.38
C VAL A 370 21.48 -11.62 10.61
N LEU A 371 21.77 -11.19 9.38
CA LEU A 371 22.83 -11.73 8.52
C LEU A 371 23.92 -10.68 8.35
N SER A 372 25.18 -11.07 8.44
CA SER A 372 26.33 -10.18 8.20
C SER A 372 27.24 -10.72 7.09
N GLY A 373 27.98 -9.82 6.45
CA GLY A 373 28.81 -10.18 5.31
C GLY A 373 28.00 -10.49 4.06
N VAL A 374 26.81 -9.91 3.97
CA VAL A 374 25.95 -10.02 2.77
C VAL A 374 26.55 -9.14 1.67
N ALA A 375 26.50 -9.61 0.43
CA ALA A 375 27.07 -8.93 -0.73
C ALA A 375 26.13 -9.04 -1.95
N PRO A 376 26.29 -8.18 -2.96
CA PRO A 376 25.61 -8.32 -4.24
C PRO A 376 25.77 -9.72 -4.83
N GLY A 377 24.69 -10.25 -5.43
CA GLY A 377 24.62 -11.62 -5.91
C GLY A 377 24.10 -12.62 -4.86
N MET A 378 23.96 -12.26 -3.59
CA MET A 378 23.31 -13.09 -2.57
C MET A 378 21.81 -12.80 -2.53
N ALA A 379 20.96 -13.81 -2.28
CA ALA A 379 19.51 -13.67 -2.29
C ALA A 379 19.02 -12.57 -1.35
N ALA A 380 19.57 -12.45 -0.14
CA ALA A 380 19.17 -11.41 0.82
C ALA A 380 19.61 -9.98 0.43
N PHE A 381 20.55 -9.82 -0.53
CA PHE A 381 20.90 -8.51 -1.07
C PHE A 381 20.01 -8.14 -2.28
N ASP A 382 19.75 -9.10 -3.17
CA ASP A 382 19.15 -8.83 -4.48
C ASP A 382 17.62 -8.88 -4.46
N GLU A 383 17.02 -9.70 -3.55
CA GLU A 383 15.58 -9.95 -3.53
C GLU A 383 14.86 -9.17 -2.41
N GLU A 384 13.60 -8.81 -2.66
CA GLU A 384 12.68 -8.37 -1.60
C GLU A 384 12.29 -9.57 -0.74
N ILE A 385 12.76 -9.63 0.51
CA ILE A 385 12.56 -10.78 1.41
C ILE A 385 11.12 -10.84 1.91
N PHE A 386 10.55 -9.71 2.28
CA PHE A 386 9.22 -9.55 2.87
C PHE A 386 9.03 -10.41 4.14
N GLY A 387 10.05 -10.44 4.98
CA GLY A 387 10.17 -11.22 6.21
C GLY A 387 11.11 -10.57 7.22
N PRO A 388 11.18 -11.06 8.47
CA PRO A 388 11.93 -10.42 9.55
C PRO A 388 13.44 -10.73 9.46
N VAL A 389 14.07 -10.26 8.41
CA VAL A 389 15.50 -10.47 8.15
C VAL A 389 16.18 -9.13 7.88
N ALA A 390 17.27 -8.87 8.58
CA ALA A 390 18.12 -7.69 8.44
C ALA A 390 19.50 -8.10 7.87
N PRO A 391 19.71 -8.05 6.55
CA PRO A 391 20.99 -8.34 5.93
C PRO A 391 21.91 -7.12 5.98
N VAL A 392 23.15 -7.31 6.46
CA VAL A 392 24.15 -6.25 6.61
C VAL A 392 25.28 -6.43 5.60
N THR A 393 25.48 -5.37 4.81
CA THR A 393 26.57 -5.23 3.81
C THR A 393 27.46 -4.07 4.23
N THR A 394 28.78 -4.21 4.11
CA THR A 394 29.73 -3.14 4.43
C THR A 394 30.10 -2.31 3.22
N PHE A 395 30.43 -1.03 3.44
CA PHE A 395 31.04 -0.14 2.46
C PHE A 395 32.18 0.68 3.08
N ARG A 396 33.08 1.22 2.27
CA ARG A 396 34.30 1.92 2.69
C ARG A 396 34.21 3.44 2.65
N ASP A 397 33.40 3.97 1.71
CA ASP A 397 33.26 5.40 1.48
C ASP A 397 31.86 5.73 0.91
N ASP A 398 31.53 7.02 0.83
CA ASP A 398 30.23 7.52 0.38
C ASP A 398 29.90 7.13 -1.07
N VAL A 399 30.92 7.00 -1.94
CA VAL A 399 30.74 6.60 -3.34
C VAL A 399 30.30 5.15 -3.43
N GLU A 400 30.94 4.28 -2.63
CA GLU A 400 30.53 2.87 -2.56
C GLU A 400 29.16 2.71 -1.90
N ALA A 401 28.82 3.51 -0.89
CA ALA A 401 27.48 3.54 -0.28
C ALA A 401 26.40 3.84 -1.32
N VAL A 402 26.57 4.89 -2.12
CA VAL A 402 25.66 5.26 -3.21
C VAL A 402 25.59 4.17 -4.28
N THR A 403 26.74 3.59 -4.63
CA THR A 403 26.82 2.50 -5.63
C THR A 403 26.04 1.29 -5.17
N LEU A 404 26.22 0.83 -3.94
CA LEU A 404 25.50 -0.32 -3.36
C LEU A 404 24.02 -0.02 -3.16
N ALA A 405 23.68 1.19 -2.73
CA ALA A 405 22.28 1.60 -2.56
C ALA A 405 21.52 1.53 -3.88
N ASN A 406 22.14 2.01 -4.97
CA ASN A 406 21.57 2.00 -6.31
C ASN A 406 21.74 0.66 -7.07
N HIS A 407 22.45 -0.33 -6.48
CA HIS A 407 22.64 -1.66 -7.06
C HIS A 407 21.40 -2.54 -6.88
N THR A 408 20.31 -2.12 -7.48
CA THR A 408 19.00 -2.81 -7.46
C THR A 408 18.12 -2.27 -8.57
N GLU A 409 17.16 -3.07 -9.02
CA GLU A 409 16.09 -2.58 -9.92
C GLU A 409 15.01 -1.79 -9.15
N TYR A 410 14.92 -1.97 -7.82
CA TYR A 410 13.93 -1.30 -6.96
C TYR A 410 14.32 0.17 -6.71
N GLY A 411 13.32 0.97 -6.38
CA GLY A 411 13.49 2.39 -6.09
C GLY A 411 12.35 2.96 -5.27
N LEU A 412 11.95 2.27 -4.17
CA LEU A 412 10.83 2.70 -3.35
C LEU A 412 11.28 3.67 -2.27
N ALA A 413 12.12 3.23 -1.33
CA ALA A 413 12.56 4.06 -0.23
C ALA A 413 14.06 3.87 0.10
N ALA A 414 14.63 4.84 0.79
CA ALA A 414 15.96 4.75 1.42
C ALA A 414 16.00 5.57 2.70
N SER A 415 16.99 5.26 3.56
CA SER A 415 17.30 6.05 4.74
C SER A 415 18.80 6.23 4.87
N ILE A 416 19.24 7.39 5.41
CA ILE A 416 20.64 7.72 5.65
C ILE A 416 20.78 8.21 7.09
N LEU A 417 21.62 7.57 7.88
CA LEU A 417 21.93 7.90 9.28
C LEU A 417 23.31 8.53 9.38
N SER A 418 23.39 9.78 9.85
CA SER A 418 24.64 10.54 9.97
C SER A 418 24.49 11.67 10.98
N ALA A 419 25.55 12.01 11.71
CA ALA A 419 25.61 13.24 12.47
C ALA A 419 25.79 14.50 11.56
N ASN A 420 26.27 14.29 10.33
CA ASN A 420 26.49 15.35 9.36
C ASN A 420 25.35 15.41 8.31
N LEU A 421 24.37 16.30 8.54
CA LEU A 421 23.22 16.44 7.64
C LEU A 421 23.59 16.85 6.21
N THR A 422 24.63 17.66 6.03
CA THR A 422 25.10 18.07 4.68
C THR A 422 25.65 16.88 3.91
N ARG A 423 26.41 16.00 4.56
CA ARG A 423 26.90 14.76 3.97
C ARG A 423 25.75 13.81 3.63
N ALA A 424 24.81 13.65 4.55
CA ALA A 424 23.63 12.82 4.31
C ALA A 424 22.78 13.33 3.14
N GLN A 425 22.58 14.65 3.04
CA GLN A 425 21.85 15.26 1.90
C GLN A 425 22.60 15.03 0.57
N HIS A 426 23.92 15.18 0.55
CA HIS A 426 24.72 14.91 -0.65
C HIS A 426 24.61 13.46 -1.14
N ILE A 427 24.52 12.49 -0.23
CA ILE A 427 24.22 11.11 -0.57
C ILE A 427 22.80 10.97 -1.08
N ALA A 428 21.81 11.54 -0.38
CA ALA A 428 20.40 11.50 -0.74
C ALA A 428 20.15 11.97 -2.19
N ASP A 429 20.79 13.05 -2.60
CA ASP A 429 20.65 13.63 -3.95
C ASP A 429 21.11 12.69 -5.08
N GLN A 430 21.84 11.61 -4.75
CA GLN A 430 22.35 10.62 -5.70
C GLN A 430 21.58 9.30 -5.69
N LEU A 431 20.60 9.14 -4.76
CA LEU A 431 19.82 7.91 -4.66
C LEU A 431 18.64 7.89 -5.66
N ARG A 432 18.37 6.72 -6.22
CA ARG A 432 17.32 6.50 -7.22
C ARG A 432 16.08 5.88 -6.59
N CYS A 433 15.44 6.57 -5.67
CA CYS A 433 14.19 6.12 -5.05
C CYS A 433 13.22 7.28 -4.84
N GLY A 434 11.95 6.93 -4.65
CA GLY A 434 10.87 7.92 -4.54
C GLY A 434 10.77 8.56 -3.16
N ILE A 435 11.27 7.88 -2.12
CA ILE A 435 11.19 8.32 -0.73
C ILE A 435 12.57 8.22 -0.08
N ILE A 436 13.02 9.31 0.55
CA ILE A 436 14.31 9.34 1.24
C ILE A 436 14.13 9.96 2.62
N HIS A 437 14.61 9.27 3.64
CA HIS A 437 14.64 9.77 5.00
C HIS A 437 16.09 10.05 5.45
N ILE A 438 16.31 11.10 6.22
CA ILE A 438 17.59 11.38 6.86
C ILE A 438 17.38 11.34 8.37
N ASN A 439 18.16 10.54 9.07
CA ASN A 439 18.08 10.30 10.50
C ASN A 439 16.72 9.77 10.97
N ASP A 440 16.06 8.99 10.11
CA ASP A 440 14.86 8.24 10.44
C ASP A 440 14.91 6.86 9.72
N GLN A 441 13.99 5.98 10.02
CA GLN A 441 13.90 4.64 9.43
C GLN A 441 13.04 4.65 8.14
N THR A 442 13.17 3.60 7.32
CA THR A 442 12.54 3.55 5.98
C THR A 442 11.02 3.41 5.98
N ILE A 443 10.41 2.89 7.07
CA ILE A 443 8.96 2.61 7.12
C ILE A 443 8.10 3.81 7.57
N LEU A 444 8.70 5.00 7.73
CA LEU A 444 7.95 6.22 8.06
C LEU A 444 6.90 6.48 6.97
N HIS A 445 5.68 6.71 7.41
CA HIS A 445 4.56 7.06 6.55
C HIS A 445 3.81 8.27 7.06
N GLU A 446 3.59 9.21 6.15
CA GLU A 446 2.71 10.36 6.35
C GLU A 446 1.79 10.54 5.14
N VAL A 447 0.55 10.96 5.37
CA VAL A 447 -0.46 11.12 4.31
C VAL A 447 -0.19 12.32 3.37
N TYR A 448 0.71 13.20 3.79
CA TYR A 448 1.00 14.47 3.08
C TYR A 448 2.12 14.34 2.05
N GLY A 449 3.07 13.44 2.29
CA GLY A 449 4.20 13.22 1.38
C GLY A 449 3.82 12.36 0.17
N PRO A 450 4.38 12.62 -1.02
CA PRO A 450 4.11 11.81 -2.20
C PRO A 450 4.77 10.44 -2.05
N ILE A 451 3.94 9.40 -1.90
CA ILE A 451 4.37 8.01 -1.79
C ILE A 451 4.29 7.38 -3.17
N GLY A 452 5.44 6.99 -3.69
CA GLY A 452 5.54 6.36 -5.01
C GLY A 452 6.95 5.84 -5.28
N GLY A 453 7.04 4.72 -6.00
CA GLY A 453 8.30 4.07 -6.33
C GLY A 453 8.84 4.44 -7.70
N HIS A 454 10.16 4.40 -7.83
CA HIS A 454 10.89 4.49 -9.10
C HIS A 454 11.32 3.09 -9.57
N GLY A 455 11.80 2.97 -10.81
CA GLY A 455 12.27 1.69 -11.36
C GLY A 455 11.16 0.64 -11.37
N VAL A 456 11.44 -0.55 -10.81
CA VAL A 456 10.44 -1.63 -10.73
C VAL A 456 9.54 -1.55 -9.50
N SER A 457 9.67 -0.48 -8.69
CA SER A 457 8.82 -0.23 -7.52
C SER A 457 7.56 0.58 -7.85
N GLY A 458 7.41 1.11 -9.06
CA GLY A 458 6.23 1.87 -9.46
C GLY A 458 6.31 2.33 -10.91
N ASN A 459 5.30 3.05 -11.36
CA ASN A 459 5.21 3.56 -12.73
C ASN A 459 5.07 5.09 -12.82
N GLY A 460 5.54 5.82 -11.81
CA GLY A 460 5.57 7.27 -11.78
C GLY A 460 4.34 7.94 -11.18
N TYR A 461 3.35 7.18 -10.73
CA TYR A 461 2.26 7.70 -9.92
C TYR A 461 2.63 7.68 -8.43
N SER A 462 2.05 8.60 -7.66
CA SER A 462 2.26 8.70 -6.21
C SER A 462 0.94 9.02 -5.52
N TYR A 463 0.75 8.46 -4.32
CA TYR A 463 -0.39 8.76 -3.46
C TYR A 463 -0.02 9.84 -2.45
N SER A 464 -0.79 10.91 -2.38
CA SER A 464 -0.74 11.93 -1.32
C SER A 464 -1.83 12.97 -1.53
N THR A 465 -1.98 13.87 -0.57
CA THR A 465 -2.82 15.07 -0.71
C THR A 465 -2.46 15.93 -1.92
N LEU A 466 -1.19 15.92 -2.35
CA LEU A 466 -0.70 16.70 -3.48
C LEU A 466 -1.01 16.04 -4.84
N THR A 467 -0.99 14.72 -4.92
CA THR A 467 -0.97 13.99 -6.19
C THR A 467 -2.29 13.27 -6.51
N ASN A 468 -3.13 13.01 -5.51
CA ASN A 468 -4.36 12.25 -5.69
C ASN A 468 -5.34 12.87 -6.70
N ALA A 469 -5.43 14.20 -6.75
CA ALA A 469 -6.28 14.88 -7.74
C ALA A 469 -5.82 14.60 -9.18
N GLU A 470 -4.50 14.57 -9.43
CA GLU A 470 -3.93 14.23 -10.74
C GLU A 470 -4.19 12.78 -11.10
N GLN A 471 -4.10 11.90 -10.13
CA GLN A 471 -4.22 10.46 -10.34
C GLN A 471 -5.64 10.05 -10.71
N PHE A 472 -6.67 10.58 -10.03
CA PHE A 472 -8.07 10.15 -10.17
C PHE A 472 -8.93 11.07 -11.03
N THR A 473 -8.32 12.04 -11.74
CA THR A 473 -9.04 12.93 -12.67
C THR A 473 -8.31 13.06 -13.99
N GLU A 474 -9.03 13.56 -15.01
CA GLU A 474 -8.50 13.87 -16.33
C GLU A 474 -8.72 15.34 -16.69
N TRP A 475 -7.87 15.89 -17.53
CA TRP A 475 -8.03 17.24 -18.04
C TRP A 475 -8.98 17.25 -19.24
N GLN A 476 -9.96 18.15 -19.20
CA GLN A 476 -10.82 18.48 -20.33
C GLN A 476 -10.67 19.96 -20.64
N TRP A 477 -10.36 20.28 -21.91
CA TRP A 477 -10.26 21.64 -22.37
C TRP A 477 -11.51 22.03 -23.14
N ILE A 478 -12.15 23.15 -22.73
CA ILE A 478 -13.38 23.69 -23.32
C ILE A 478 -13.12 25.09 -23.78
N THR A 479 -13.41 25.38 -25.06
CA THR A 479 -13.44 26.75 -25.57
C THR A 479 -14.84 27.12 -26.00
N SER A 480 -15.23 28.38 -25.79
CA SER A 480 -16.54 28.89 -26.23
C SER A 480 -16.43 30.29 -26.80
N ARG A 481 -17.32 30.60 -27.74
CA ARG A 481 -17.59 31.92 -28.29
C ARG A 481 -19.11 32.15 -28.29
N GLU A 482 -19.54 33.41 -28.23
CA GLU A 482 -20.98 33.74 -28.33
C GLU A 482 -21.52 33.47 -29.74
N THR A 483 -20.71 33.64 -30.76
CA THR A 483 -21.09 33.41 -32.15
C THR A 483 -20.05 32.58 -32.88
N ILE A 484 -20.51 31.85 -33.91
CA ILE A 484 -19.63 31.10 -34.78
C ILE A 484 -18.76 32.09 -35.57
N ALA A 485 -17.44 31.91 -35.51
CA ALA A 485 -16.51 32.71 -36.31
C ALA A 485 -16.55 32.25 -37.78
N PRO A 486 -16.40 33.17 -38.73
CA PRO A 486 -16.24 32.79 -40.13
C PRO A 486 -14.93 32.03 -40.34
N TYR A 487 -14.97 30.99 -41.17
CA TYR A 487 -13.78 30.22 -41.60
C TYR A 487 -13.52 30.45 -43.09
N PRO A 488 -12.28 30.29 -43.56
CA PRO A 488 -11.88 30.73 -44.91
C PRO A 488 -12.36 29.81 -46.04
N PHE A 489 -13.10 28.72 -45.71
CA PHE A 489 -13.67 27.81 -46.71
C PHE A 489 -15.01 27.23 -46.21
#